data_f5becdf7f32bf5fdbdccbbef59347442
#
_entry.id   f5becdf7f32bf5fdbdccbbef59347442
#
_cell.length_a   1.000
_cell.length_b   1.000
_cell.length_c   1.000
_cell.angle_alpha   90.00
_cell.angle_beta   90.00
_cell.angle_gamma   90.00
#
_symmetry.space_group_name_H-M   'P 1'
#
loop_
_entity.id
_entity.type
_entity.pdbx_description
1 polymer ?
#
loop_
_entity_poly.entity_id
_entity_poly.type
_entity_poly.pdbx_seq_one_letter_code
_entity_poly.pdbx_strand_id
1 'polypeptide(L)'
;MKKITFIISFYLLASCSKTDKEYAVFGIVQKINVEHNTIIIDHDSIPGFMMPMVMPFNFQHEEDIRGINIGDSVRFILVVTKRNSYATDFINFGSTALEDSQDNFWDDEEFSQKAVGEILSDVNLIDIEDGNIQLSSLNGKFRFISFIFT
;
A
#
# COMPACT_ATOMS: atom_id res chain seq x y z
N MET A 1 -56.59 13.02 -1.39
CA MET A 1 -55.80 12.02 -2.10
C MET A 1 -54.60 12.59 -2.86
N LYS A 2 -54.64 13.80 -3.46
CA LYS A 2 -53.49 14.38 -4.21
C LYS A 2 -52.25 14.72 -3.37
N LYS A 3 -52.38 15.02 -2.06
CA LYS A 3 -51.27 15.38 -1.19
C LYS A 3 -50.39 14.17 -0.76
N ILE A 4 -50.99 12.99 -0.66
CA ILE A 4 -50.27 11.74 -0.28
C ILE A 4 -49.41 11.25 -1.43
N THR A 5 -49.86 11.39 -2.67
CA THR A 5 -49.10 11.00 -3.86
C THR A 5 -47.79 11.82 -4.03
N PHE A 6 -47.82 13.09 -3.63
CA PHE A 6 -46.66 13.97 -3.71
C PHE A 6 -45.58 13.62 -2.68
N ILE A 7 -45.98 13.18 -1.49
CA ILE A 7 -45.05 12.77 -0.41
C ILE A 7 -44.33 11.45 -0.77
N ILE A 8 -45.06 10.49 -1.38
CA ILE A 8 -44.45 9.21 -1.83
C ILE A 8 -43.48 9.43 -2.98
N SER A 9 -43.73 10.38 -3.89
CA SER A 9 -42.81 10.71 -5.00
C SER A 9 -41.50 11.32 -4.52
N PHE A 10 -41.50 12.04 -3.39
CA PHE A 10 -40.27 12.65 -2.82
C PHE A 10 -39.34 11.63 -2.17
N TYR A 11 -39.88 10.51 -1.64
CA TYR A 11 -39.06 9.43 -1.02
C TYR A 11 -38.29 8.59 -2.02
N LEU A 12 -38.71 8.54 -3.28
CA LEU A 12 -38.06 7.74 -4.32
C LEU A 12 -36.77 8.39 -4.90
N LEU A 13 -36.52 9.67 -4.62
CA LEU A 13 -35.36 10.40 -5.14
C LEU A 13 -34.12 10.31 -4.23
N ALA A 14 -34.24 9.73 -3.03
CA ALA A 14 -33.14 9.66 -2.05
C ALA A 14 -32.24 8.41 -2.17
N SER A 15 -32.43 7.53 -3.15
CA SER A 15 -31.71 6.27 -3.30
C SER A 15 -30.56 6.38 -4.32
N CYS A 16 -29.74 7.42 -4.24
CA CYS A 16 -28.46 7.43 -4.95
C CYS A 16 -27.33 7.07 -3.98
N SER A 17 -27.28 5.81 -3.58
CA SER A 17 -26.19 5.25 -2.80
C SER A 17 -24.96 5.14 -3.70
N LYS A 18 -23.95 5.97 -3.46
CA LYS A 18 -22.60 5.74 -3.99
C LYS A 18 -22.10 4.43 -3.39
N THR A 19 -21.99 3.42 -4.20
CA THR A 19 -21.47 2.12 -3.75
C THR A 19 -19.95 2.17 -3.77
N ASP A 20 -19.34 2.77 -2.76
CA ASP A 20 -17.93 2.57 -2.49
C ASP A 20 -17.75 1.12 -2.02
N LYS A 21 -16.67 0.50 -2.40
CA LYS A 21 -16.36 -0.88 -1.97
C LYS A 21 -15.58 -0.83 -0.68
N GLU A 22 -15.99 -1.63 0.28
CA GLU A 22 -15.37 -1.74 1.58
C GLU A 22 -14.82 -3.16 1.77
N TYR A 23 -13.60 -3.24 2.27
CA TYR A 23 -12.91 -4.49 2.55
C TYR A 23 -12.40 -4.48 3.97
N ALA A 24 -12.68 -5.53 4.74
CA ALA A 24 -12.04 -5.76 6.02
C ALA A 24 -10.65 -6.33 5.78
N VAL A 25 -9.64 -5.63 6.28
CA VAL A 25 -8.22 -5.96 6.08
C VAL A 25 -7.58 -6.23 7.44
N PHE A 26 -6.74 -7.24 7.51
CA PHE A 26 -5.91 -7.56 8.66
C PHE A 26 -4.45 -7.40 8.26
N GLY A 27 -3.60 -7.05 9.21
CA GLY A 27 -2.17 -6.96 8.95
C GLY A 27 -1.38 -6.45 10.14
N ILE A 28 -0.06 -6.36 9.95
CA ILE A 28 0.89 -5.89 10.96
C ILE A 28 1.46 -4.54 10.50
N VAL A 29 1.44 -3.56 11.40
CA VAL A 29 1.95 -2.22 11.11
C VAL A 29 3.47 -2.23 11.03
N GLN A 30 4.01 -1.83 9.89
CA GLN A 30 5.45 -1.77 9.63
C GLN A 30 6.01 -0.36 9.85
N LYS A 31 5.29 0.66 9.40
CA LYS A 31 5.72 2.06 9.51
C LYS A 31 4.51 3.01 9.54
N ILE A 32 4.67 4.12 10.25
CA ILE A 32 3.65 5.19 10.30
C ILE A 32 4.32 6.50 9.85
N ASN A 33 3.74 7.15 8.85
CA ASN A 33 4.17 8.46 8.38
C ASN A 33 3.02 9.44 8.50
N VAL A 34 3.00 10.19 9.60
CA VAL A 34 1.94 11.15 9.92
C VAL A 34 1.98 12.35 8.95
N GLU A 35 3.16 12.80 8.53
CA GLU A 35 3.31 13.95 7.64
C GLU A 35 2.63 13.73 6.28
N HIS A 36 2.59 12.49 5.83
CA HIS A 36 1.99 12.11 4.54
C HIS A 36 0.65 11.38 4.70
N ASN A 37 0.10 11.31 5.92
CA ASN A 37 -1.13 10.57 6.23
C ASN A 37 -1.11 9.13 5.71
N THR A 38 0.02 8.44 5.92
CA THR A 38 0.26 7.10 5.36
C THR A 38 0.71 6.15 6.45
N ILE A 39 0.16 4.94 6.44
CA ILE A 39 0.56 3.81 7.27
C ILE A 39 0.94 2.64 6.37
N ILE A 40 2.12 2.07 6.57
CA ILE A 40 2.61 0.90 5.84
C ILE A 40 2.25 -0.34 6.65
N ILE A 41 1.52 -1.25 6.03
CA ILE A 41 1.00 -2.46 6.67
C ILE A 41 1.36 -3.66 5.81
N ASP A 42 1.90 -4.69 6.44
CA ASP A 42 1.97 -6.03 5.89
C ASP A 42 0.60 -6.68 6.06
N HIS A 43 -0.19 -6.66 5.00
CA HIS A 43 -1.57 -7.09 5.06
C HIS A 43 -1.77 -8.50 4.53
N ASP A 44 -2.71 -9.21 5.15
CA ASP A 44 -3.18 -10.51 4.70
C ASP A 44 -3.93 -10.41 3.37
N SER A 45 -4.19 -11.56 2.76
CA SER A 45 -5.00 -11.66 1.55
C SER A 45 -6.36 -10.97 1.72
N ILE A 46 -6.70 -10.08 0.79
CA ILE A 46 -8.02 -9.47 0.69
C ILE A 46 -8.80 -10.25 -0.40
N PRO A 47 -9.74 -11.12 -0.01
CA PRO A 47 -10.41 -12.03 -0.95
C PRO A 47 -11.05 -11.29 -2.14
N GLY A 48 -10.69 -11.71 -3.35
CA GLY A 48 -11.23 -11.12 -4.59
C GLY A 48 -10.71 -9.72 -4.91
N PHE A 49 -9.68 -9.23 -4.19
CA PHE A 49 -9.13 -7.91 -4.41
C PHE A 49 -7.59 -7.89 -4.47
N MET A 50 -6.88 -8.32 -3.41
CA MET A 50 -5.41 -8.28 -3.35
C MET A 50 -4.82 -9.51 -2.69
N MET A 51 -3.63 -9.90 -3.13
CA MET A 51 -2.78 -10.89 -2.46
C MET A 51 -2.07 -10.26 -1.25
N PRO A 52 -1.56 -11.07 -0.29
CA PRO A 52 -0.78 -10.54 0.83
C PRO A 52 0.44 -9.76 0.33
N MET A 53 0.65 -8.57 0.87
CA MET A 53 1.82 -7.74 0.55
C MET A 53 2.01 -6.61 1.56
N VAL A 54 3.24 -6.07 1.57
CA VAL A 54 3.52 -4.83 2.32
C VAL A 54 3.23 -3.64 1.41
N MET A 55 2.29 -2.77 1.83
CA MET A 55 1.95 -1.59 1.04
C MET A 55 1.51 -0.41 1.90
N PRO A 56 1.60 0.83 1.37
CA PRO A 56 1.10 2.02 2.05
C PRO A 56 -0.42 2.14 1.90
N PHE A 57 -1.07 2.48 3.01
CA PHE A 57 -2.48 2.86 3.07
C PHE A 57 -2.59 4.30 3.52
N ASN A 58 -3.43 5.09 2.86
CA ASN A 58 -3.72 6.44 3.30
C ASN A 58 -4.81 6.42 4.37
N PHE A 59 -4.67 7.22 5.42
CA PHE A 59 -5.73 7.49 6.38
C PHE A 59 -6.19 8.95 6.25
N GLN A 60 -7.40 9.27 6.70
CA GLN A 60 -7.97 10.61 6.51
C GLN A 60 -7.67 11.54 7.68
N HIS A 61 -7.66 11.01 8.89
CA HIS A 61 -7.47 11.77 10.11
C HIS A 61 -6.46 11.05 11.02
N GLU A 62 -5.61 11.81 11.71
CA GLU A 62 -4.67 11.24 12.69
C GLU A 62 -5.40 10.49 13.82
N GLU A 63 -6.67 10.84 14.04
CA GLU A 63 -7.52 10.17 15.03
C GLU A 63 -7.81 8.71 14.66
N ASP A 64 -7.81 8.39 13.36
CA ASP A 64 -8.06 7.03 12.86
C ASP A 64 -6.99 6.05 13.33
N ILE A 65 -5.74 6.52 13.48
CA ILE A 65 -4.58 5.71 13.88
C ILE A 65 -4.16 5.94 15.34
N ARG A 66 -4.99 6.60 16.15
CA ARG A 66 -4.66 6.89 17.54
C ARG A 66 -4.48 5.60 18.35
N GLY A 67 -3.32 5.49 19.01
CA GLY A 67 -2.98 4.31 19.81
C GLY A 67 -2.53 3.09 19.02
N ILE A 68 -2.19 3.29 17.75
CA ILE A 68 -1.56 2.29 16.91
C ILE A 68 -0.05 2.56 16.87
N ASN A 69 0.73 1.52 17.03
CA ASN A 69 2.19 1.56 17.02
C ASN A 69 2.74 0.59 15.97
N ILE A 70 4.00 0.78 15.62
CA ILE A 70 4.75 -0.17 14.79
C ILE A 70 4.80 -1.53 15.50
N GLY A 71 4.53 -2.60 14.76
CA GLY A 71 4.45 -3.95 15.29
C GLY A 71 3.06 -4.36 15.79
N ASP A 72 2.09 -3.46 15.81
CA ASP A 72 0.72 -3.81 16.19
C ASP A 72 0.03 -4.62 15.11
N SER A 73 -0.67 -5.67 15.53
CA SER A 73 -1.63 -6.38 14.70
C SER A 73 -2.93 -5.60 14.67
N VAL A 74 -3.36 -5.21 13.48
CA VAL A 74 -4.52 -4.35 13.29
C VAL A 74 -5.53 -4.94 12.32
N ARG A 75 -6.79 -4.59 12.52
CA ARG A 75 -7.85 -4.71 11.52
C ARG A 75 -8.34 -3.33 11.18
N PHE A 76 -8.59 -3.08 9.90
CA PHE A 76 -9.15 -1.83 9.43
C PHE A 76 -10.10 -2.05 8.24
N ILE A 77 -10.84 -1.03 7.88
CA ILE A 77 -11.69 -1.03 6.70
C ILE A 77 -10.98 -0.24 5.59
N LEU A 78 -10.70 -0.92 4.48
CA LEU A 78 -10.21 -0.27 3.27
C LEU A 78 -11.41 0.14 2.42
N VAL A 79 -11.62 1.44 2.29
CA VAL A 79 -12.65 2.02 1.45
C VAL A 79 -12.05 2.35 0.09
N VAL A 80 -12.61 1.74 -0.97
CA VAL A 80 -12.17 1.97 -2.36
C VAL A 80 -13.26 2.73 -3.09
N THR A 81 -12.96 3.98 -3.42
CA THR A 81 -13.81 4.85 -4.22
C THR A 81 -13.38 4.81 -5.68
N LYS A 82 -14.08 5.52 -6.55
CA LYS A 82 -13.71 5.64 -7.97
C LYS A 82 -12.42 6.42 -8.21
N ARG A 83 -11.96 7.22 -7.24
CA ARG A 83 -10.82 8.14 -7.41
C ARG A 83 -9.65 7.86 -6.50
N ASN A 84 -9.91 7.36 -5.31
CA ASN A 84 -8.91 7.11 -4.27
C ASN A 84 -9.32 5.93 -3.40
N SER A 85 -8.39 5.51 -2.55
CA SER A 85 -8.67 4.56 -1.46
C SER A 85 -8.11 5.11 -0.16
N TYR A 86 -8.73 4.74 0.94
CA TYR A 86 -8.26 5.11 2.28
C TYR A 86 -8.65 4.04 3.31
N ALA A 87 -7.88 3.99 4.38
CA ALA A 87 -8.11 3.10 5.52
C ALA A 87 -8.78 3.87 6.66
N THR A 88 -9.73 3.24 7.32
CA THR A 88 -10.48 3.78 8.45
C THR A 88 -10.86 2.66 9.43
N ASP A 89 -11.44 3.00 10.59
CA ASP A 89 -11.95 2.05 11.59
C ASP A 89 -10.89 1.04 12.04
N PHE A 90 -9.71 1.54 12.38
CA PHE A 90 -8.63 0.71 12.89
C PHE A 90 -8.96 0.14 14.27
N ILE A 91 -8.78 -1.16 14.43
CA ILE A 91 -8.88 -1.89 15.70
C ILE A 91 -7.53 -2.54 15.95
N ASN A 92 -6.93 -2.21 17.10
CA ASN A 92 -5.68 -2.80 17.55
C ASN A 92 -5.96 -4.10 18.34
N PHE A 93 -5.33 -5.21 17.94
CA PHE A 93 -5.41 -6.51 18.62
C PHE A 93 -4.22 -6.80 19.54
N GLY A 94 -3.29 -5.87 19.63
CA GLY A 94 -2.08 -5.99 20.41
C GLY A 94 -0.83 -6.02 19.55
N SER A 95 0.31 -5.87 20.22
CA SER A 95 1.60 -5.89 19.56
C SER A 95 2.04 -7.33 19.32
N THR A 96 2.26 -7.66 18.06
CA THR A 96 3.05 -8.82 17.70
C THR A 96 4.49 -8.40 17.83
N ALA A 97 5.29 -9.10 18.66
CA ALA A 97 6.73 -8.89 18.63
C ALA A 97 7.18 -9.13 17.18
N LEU A 98 7.49 -8.05 16.47
CA LEU A 98 8.23 -8.19 15.23
C LEU A 98 9.51 -8.88 15.66
N GLU A 99 9.68 -10.18 15.31
CA GLU A 99 11.00 -10.76 15.33
C GLU A 99 11.83 -9.75 14.53
N ASP A 100 12.90 -9.30 15.17
CA ASP A 100 13.84 -8.29 14.66
C ASP A 100 14.50 -8.86 13.39
N SER A 101 13.69 -9.05 12.37
CA SER A 101 14.15 -9.19 11.01
C SER A 101 14.63 -7.79 10.63
N GLN A 102 15.90 -7.55 10.97
CA GLN A 102 16.67 -6.37 10.54
C GLN A 102 16.85 -6.37 9.00
N ASP A 103 15.83 -6.78 8.28
CA ASP A 103 15.68 -6.44 6.89
C ASP A 103 14.93 -5.11 6.83
N ASN A 104 15.68 -4.04 7.15
CA ASN A 104 15.34 -2.67 6.77
C ASN A 104 15.34 -2.55 5.23
N PHE A 105 14.52 -3.38 4.58
CA PHE A 105 14.39 -3.37 3.12
C PHE A 105 14.03 -1.97 2.57
N TRP A 106 13.49 -1.11 3.42
CA TRP A 106 13.07 0.25 3.04
C TRP A 106 13.92 1.37 3.67
N ASP A 107 14.79 1.02 4.64
CA ASP A 107 15.61 2.00 5.36
C ASP A 107 17.09 1.94 4.94
N ASP A 108 17.40 1.08 3.96
CA ASP A 108 18.72 1.07 3.37
C ASP A 108 18.98 2.42 2.70
N GLU A 109 19.89 3.20 3.28
CA GLU A 109 20.48 4.38 2.63
C GLU A 109 21.05 4.04 1.24
N GLU A 110 21.18 2.75 0.94
CA GLU A 110 21.59 2.19 -0.34
C GLU A 110 20.50 2.31 -1.43
N PHE A 111 19.22 2.43 -1.05
CA PHE A 111 18.09 2.77 -1.95
C PHE A 111 17.88 4.28 -2.09
N SER A 112 18.95 5.06 -2.07
CA SER A 112 18.82 6.46 -2.46
C SER A 112 18.31 6.52 -3.89
N GLN A 113 17.15 7.15 -4.09
CA GLN A 113 16.61 7.37 -5.42
C GLN A 113 17.66 8.08 -6.26
N LYS A 114 18.23 7.39 -7.23
CA LYS A 114 19.19 7.99 -8.14
C LYS A 114 18.51 9.01 -9.03
N ALA A 115 19.03 10.20 -9.06
CA ALA A 115 18.53 11.24 -9.95
C ALA A 115 18.89 10.94 -11.42
N VAL A 116 18.12 11.49 -12.34
CA VAL A 116 18.42 11.39 -13.77
C VAL A 116 19.79 11.99 -14.06
N GLY A 117 20.71 11.17 -14.60
CA GLY A 117 22.10 11.57 -14.89
C GLY A 117 23.13 11.11 -13.85
N GLU A 118 22.71 10.52 -12.73
CA GLU A 118 23.65 9.89 -11.79
C GLU A 118 24.19 8.57 -12.34
N ILE A 119 25.44 8.31 -11.95
CA ILE A 119 26.14 7.06 -12.34
C ILE A 119 25.64 5.94 -11.43
N LEU A 120 25.12 4.88 -12.02
CA LEU A 120 24.77 3.66 -11.31
C LEU A 120 26.03 2.93 -10.85
N SER A 121 25.99 2.38 -9.63
CA SER A 121 27.02 1.47 -9.15
C SER A 121 27.15 0.26 -10.08
N ASP A 122 28.34 -0.30 -10.18
CA ASP A 122 28.52 -1.51 -10.98
C ASP A 122 27.85 -2.70 -10.28
N VAL A 123 27.05 -3.45 -11.02
CA VAL A 123 26.27 -4.57 -10.52
C VAL A 123 26.65 -5.83 -11.28
N ASN A 124 26.82 -6.93 -10.55
CA ASN A 124 26.96 -8.26 -11.13
C ASN A 124 25.59 -8.82 -11.46
N LEU A 125 25.37 -9.13 -12.72
CA LEU A 125 24.16 -9.78 -13.22
C LEU A 125 24.48 -11.23 -13.55
N ILE A 126 23.50 -12.10 -13.41
CA ILE A 126 23.59 -13.51 -13.84
C ILE A 126 22.84 -13.64 -15.17
N ASP A 127 23.53 -14.14 -16.18
CA ASP A 127 22.94 -14.44 -17.46
C ASP A 127 22.10 -15.73 -17.39
N ILE A 128 21.22 -15.94 -18.38
CA ILE A 128 20.41 -17.15 -18.52
C ILE A 128 21.25 -18.43 -18.66
N GLU A 129 22.51 -18.29 -19.04
CA GLU A 129 23.51 -19.38 -19.14
C GLU A 129 24.38 -19.51 -17.88
N ASP A 130 23.94 -18.96 -16.72
CA ASP A 130 24.68 -18.91 -15.47
C ASP A 130 26.03 -18.17 -15.53
N GLY A 131 26.22 -17.35 -16.56
CA GLY A 131 27.39 -16.47 -16.69
C GLY A 131 27.27 -15.20 -15.86
N ASN A 132 28.36 -14.78 -15.20
CA ASN A 132 28.41 -13.48 -14.53
C ASN A 132 28.71 -12.38 -15.53
N ILE A 133 27.84 -11.37 -15.60
CA ILE A 133 28.02 -10.18 -16.44
C ILE A 133 28.07 -8.96 -15.54
N GLN A 134 29.15 -8.19 -15.61
CA GLN A 134 29.22 -6.88 -14.96
C GLN A 134 28.55 -5.83 -15.82
N LEU A 135 27.74 -4.97 -15.22
CA LEU A 135 27.04 -3.89 -15.91
C LEU A 135 28.02 -2.96 -16.65
N SER A 136 29.21 -2.75 -16.08
CA SER A 136 30.30 -1.97 -16.68
C SER A 136 30.83 -2.55 -17.98
N SER A 137 30.76 -3.88 -18.19
CA SER A 137 31.20 -4.52 -19.42
C SER A 137 30.39 -4.13 -20.66
N LEU A 138 29.19 -3.54 -20.43
CA LEU A 138 28.29 -3.07 -21.46
C LEU A 138 28.45 -1.56 -21.75
N ASN A 139 29.56 -0.95 -21.32
CA ASN A 139 29.81 0.47 -21.56
C ASN A 139 29.90 0.75 -23.09
N GLY A 140 29.39 1.93 -23.49
CA GLY A 140 29.35 2.34 -24.89
C GLY A 140 28.17 1.74 -25.71
N LYS A 141 27.26 0.99 -25.08
CA LYS A 141 26.05 0.45 -25.70
C LYS A 141 24.80 1.07 -25.06
N PHE A 142 23.74 1.16 -25.82
CA PHE A 142 22.41 1.47 -25.25
C PHE A 142 21.92 0.28 -24.43
N ARG A 143 21.37 0.55 -23.24
CA ARG A 143 20.86 -0.46 -22.32
C ARG A 143 19.41 -0.18 -22.00
N PHE A 144 18.59 -1.21 -22.10
CA PHE A 144 17.22 -1.21 -21.60
C PHE A 144 17.14 -2.19 -20.43
N ILE A 145 16.76 -1.70 -19.26
CA ILE A 145 16.56 -2.54 -18.08
C ILE A 145 15.06 -2.55 -17.81
N SER A 146 14.49 -3.75 -17.73
CA SER A 146 13.08 -3.96 -17.37
C SER A 146 13.02 -4.92 -16.20
N PHE A 147 12.26 -4.56 -15.18
CA PHE A 147 11.98 -5.43 -14.04
C PHE A 147 10.70 -6.18 -14.31
N ILE A 148 10.76 -7.51 -14.28
CA ILE A 148 9.61 -8.40 -14.43
C ILE A 148 9.41 -9.10 -13.09
N PHE A 149 8.24 -8.92 -12.49
CA PHE A 149 7.84 -9.62 -11.28
C PHE A 149 6.87 -10.73 -11.66
N THR A 150 7.13 -11.94 -11.20
CA THR A 150 6.29 -13.15 -11.45
C THR A 150 5.68 -13.61 -10.14
#